data_7ce2baaebac5c873e61a39e0c4fce6cc
#
_entry.id   7ce2baaebac5c873e61a39e0c4fce6cc
#
_cell.length_a   1.000
_cell.length_b   1.000
_cell.length_c   1.000
_cell.angle_alpha   90.00
_cell.angle_beta   90.00
_cell.angle_gamma   90.00
#
_symmetry.space_group_name_H-M   'P 1'
#
loop_
_entity.id
_entity.type
_entity.pdbx_description
1 polymer ?
#
loop_
_entity_poly.entity_id
_entity_poly.type
_entity_poly.pdbx_seq_one_letter_code
_entity_poly.pdbx_strand_id
1 'polypeptide(L)'
;MEQDVVRTPYRLHARLLTVARVEDLSPTMRRISVSGPELEPGLPYVRGAVADHVKVVIPDEATGRVTLPRVGEHGLVPGPSAVRTYTIRSFSPERRELTLDFVLHPHGPAGRWAARARPGDPVGVL
;
A
#
# COMPACT_ATOMS: atom_id res chain seq x y z
N MET A 1 1.37 -28.18 14.10
CA MET A 1 1.25 -27.53 14.05
C MET A 1 0.96 -26.86 13.99
N GLU A 2 0.88 -26.94 14.27
CA GLU A 2 0.56 -26.24 14.22
C GLU A 2 0.58 -25.37 14.21
N GLN A 3 0.71 -25.17 14.57
CA GLN A 3 0.74 -24.10 14.53
C GLN A 3 1.02 -23.16 13.76
N ASP A 4 1.44 -23.02 13.76
CA ASP A 4 1.76 -22.16 12.74
C ASP A 4 0.67 -21.90 11.80
N VAL A 5 -0.20 -22.63 11.77
CA VAL A 5 -1.35 -22.59 10.98
C VAL A 5 -2.14 -21.34 11.11
N VAL A 6 -2.22 -20.86 12.30
CA VAL A 6 -3.05 -19.73 12.59
C VAL A 6 -2.60 -18.47 11.90
N ARG A 7 -1.34 -18.39 11.61
CA ARG A 7 -0.80 -17.18 11.00
C ARG A 7 -0.96 -17.14 9.51
N THR A 8 -1.41 -18.22 8.95
CA THR A 8 -1.50 -18.37 7.52
C THR A 8 -2.35 -17.32 6.83
N PRO A 9 -3.51 -16.93 7.37
CA PRO A 9 -4.34 -15.97 6.64
C PRO A 9 -3.69 -14.62 6.42
N TYR A 10 -2.67 -14.31 7.19
CA TYR A 10 -2.03 -13.00 7.11
C TYR A 10 -0.66 -13.09 6.45
N ARG A 11 -0.48 -14.10 5.63
CA ARG A 11 0.73 -14.26 4.88
C ARG A 11 0.96 -13.04 4.01
N LEU A 12 2.19 -12.58 3.95
CA LEU A 12 2.54 -11.43 3.15
C LEU A 12 2.32 -11.74 1.66
N HIS A 13 1.72 -10.80 0.98
CA HIS A 13 1.42 -10.93 -0.43
C HIS A 13 1.59 -9.57 -1.07
N ALA A 14 2.64 -9.41 -1.87
CA ALA A 14 2.92 -8.15 -2.54
C ALA A 14 2.02 -8.02 -3.76
N ARG A 15 1.37 -6.86 -3.87
CA ARG A 15 0.44 -6.58 -4.95
C ARG A 15 0.87 -5.32 -5.67
N LEU A 16 0.77 -5.35 -6.99
CA LEU A 16 0.99 -4.17 -7.80
C LEU A 16 -0.35 -3.54 -8.11
N LEU A 17 -0.52 -2.31 -7.69
CA LEU A 17 -1.78 -1.60 -7.83
C LEU A 17 -1.56 -0.31 -8.59
N THR A 18 -2.65 0.43 -8.80
CA THR A 18 -2.63 1.69 -9.52
C THR A 18 -3.39 2.72 -8.71
N VAL A 19 -2.90 3.95 -8.71
CA VAL A 19 -3.62 5.06 -8.10
C VAL A 19 -4.92 5.28 -8.88
N ALA A 20 -6.05 5.22 -8.17
CA ALA A 20 -7.35 5.42 -8.76
C ALA A 20 -7.82 6.86 -8.60
N ARG A 21 -7.61 7.44 -7.44
CA ARG A 21 -8.06 8.80 -7.14
C ARG A 21 -7.15 9.45 -6.13
N VAL A 22 -7.04 10.77 -6.21
CA VAL A 22 -6.35 11.56 -5.20
C VAL A 22 -7.27 12.68 -4.77
N GLU A 23 -7.19 13.03 -3.49
CA GLU A 23 -8.02 14.09 -2.93
C GLU A 23 -7.19 14.87 -1.92
N ASP A 24 -7.06 16.16 -2.15
CA ASP A 24 -6.34 17.01 -1.20
C ASP A 24 -7.27 17.36 -0.04
N LEU A 25 -6.91 16.88 1.15
CA LEU A 25 -7.72 17.14 2.34
C LEU A 25 -7.35 18.47 2.97
N SER A 26 -6.09 18.85 2.82
CA SER A 26 -5.55 20.10 3.34
C SER A 26 -4.24 20.33 2.62
N PRO A 27 -3.58 21.48 2.83
CA PRO A 27 -2.27 21.70 2.22
C PRO A 27 -1.22 20.66 2.62
N THR A 28 -1.42 19.95 3.72
CA THR A 28 -0.43 19.00 4.22
C THR A 28 -0.91 17.57 4.23
N MET A 29 -2.14 17.28 3.77
CA MET A 29 -2.69 15.93 3.81
C MET A 29 -3.35 15.59 2.47
N ARG A 30 -3.08 14.40 1.99
CA ARG A 30 -3.64 13.92 0.72
C ARG A 30 -4.18 12.51 0.89
N ARG A 31 -5.39 12.30 0.40
CA ARG A 31 -6.02 10.98 0.42
C ARG A 31 -5.85 10.35 -0.94
N ILE A 32 -5.31 9.13 -0.94
CA ILE A 32 -5.04 8.42 -2.19
C ILE A 32 -5.72 7.06 -2.11
N SER A 33 -6.54 6.78 -3.13
CA SER A 33 -7.17 5.47 -3.28
C SER A 33 -6.45 4.70 -4.36
N VAL A 34 -6.11 3.45 -4.06
CA VAL A 34 -5.41 2.59 -5.02
C VAL A 34 -6.28 1.38 -5.30
N SER A 35 -6.16 0.84 -6.51
CA SER A 35 -7.00 -0.26 -6.94
C SER A 35 -6.25 -1.17 -7.89
N GLY A 36 -6.86 -2.30 -8.21
CA GLY A 36 -6.31 -3.22 -9.17
C GLY A 36 -6.85 -4.61 -8.97
N PRO A 37 -6.72 -5.45 -10.00
CA PRO A 37 -7.23 -6.82 -9.92
C PRO A 37 -6.52 -7.64 -8.85
N GLU A 38 -5.31 -7.25 -8.45
CA GLU A 38 -4.60 -7.99 -7.43
C GLU A 38 -5.16 -7.79 -6.03
N LEU A 39 -6.13 -6.89 -5.87
CA LEU A 39 -6.88 -6.81 -4.62
C LEU A 39 -7.95 -7.89 -4.52
N GLU A 40 -8.16 -8.63 -5.58
CA GLU A 40 -9.09 -9.73 -5.62
C GLU A 40 -8.32 -11.04 -5.41
N PRO A 41 -8.71 -11.97 -4.58
CA PRO A 41 -9.96 -12.06 -3.82
C PRO A 41 -9.95 -11.29 -2.54
N GLY A 42 -9.06 -10.40 -2.37
CA GLY A 42 -9.20 -9.52 -1.28
C GLY A 42 -8.01 -9.43 -0.39
N LEU A 43 -7.94 -8.27 0.17
CA LEU A 43 -7.05 -7.96 1.24
C LEU A 43 -7.64 -8.55 2.51
N PRO A 44 -6.83 -9.14 3.38
CA PRO A 44 -7.34 -9.61 4.66
C PRO A 44 -7.61 -8.41 5.58
N TYR A 45 -8.75 -7.79 5.35
CA TYR A 45 -9.19 -6.61 6.08
C TYR A 45 -10.48 -6.93 6.80
N VAL A 46 -10.52 -6.66 8.09
CA VAL A 46 -11.72 -6.89 8.88
C VAL A 46 -12.47 -5.58 8.97
N ARG A 47 -13.69 -5.55 8.43
CA ARG A 47 -14.51 -4.36 8.44
C ARG A 47 -14.72 -3.89 9.88
N GLY A 48 -14.48 -2.63 10.12
CA GLY A 48 -14.62 -2.06 11.44
C GLY A 48 -13.41 -2.24 12.34
N ALA A 49 -12.42 -2.98 11.88
CA ALA A 49 -11.20 -3.12 12.66
C ALA A 49 -10.48 -1.79 12.71
N VAL A 50 -9.94 -1.49 13.87
CA VAL A 50 -9.18 -0.28 14.07
C VAL A 50 -7.72 -0.59 13.83
N ALA A 51 -7.04 0.28 13.12
CA ALA A 51 -5.60 0.22 12.95
C ALA A 51 -5.09 -0.96 12.12
N ASP A 52 -5.90 -1.45 11.18
CA ASP A 52 -5.35 -2.34 10.17
C ASP A 52 -4.33 -1.57 9.35
N HIS A 53 -3.23 -2.22 9.04
CA HIS A 53 -2.11 -1.59 8.38
C HIS A 53 -1.74 -2.32 7.10
N VAL A 54 -1.15 -1.58 6.18
CA VAL A 54 -0.53 -2.15 4.99
C VAL A 54 0.84 -1.53 4.83
N LYS A 55 1.69 -2.21 4.09
CA LYS A 55 2.97 -1.66 3.70
C LYS A 55 2.85 -1.19 2.26
N VAL A 56 3.20 0.08 2.05
CA VAL A 56 3.13 0.70 0.74
C VAL A 56 4.53 0.69 0.15
N VAL A 57 4.64 0.15 -1.06
CA VAL A 57 5.91 0.08 -1.78
C VAL A 57 5.97 1.27 -2.71
N ILE A 58 6.84 2.21 -2.39
CA ILE A 58 6.90 3.51 -3.07
C ILE A 58 7.71 3.36 -4.36
N PRO A 59 7.21 3.88 -5.49
CA PRO A 59 7.99 3.85 -6.72
C PRO A 59 9.32 4.58 -6.57
N ASP A 60 10.32 4.08 -7.26
CA ASP A 60 11.65 4.68 -7.28
C ASP A 60 11.53 6.09 -7.87
N GLU A 61 12.10 7.07 -7.18
CA GLU A 61 11.96 8.46 -7.60
C GLU A 61 12.59 8.75 -8.95
N ALA A 62 13.67 8.08 -9.25
CA ALA A 62 14.39 8.35 -10.50
C ALA A 62 13.71 7.69 -11.71
N THR A 63 13.11 6.54 -11.53
CA THR A 63 12.59 5.76 -12.65
C THR A 63 11.06 5.65 -12.68
N GLY A 64 10.39 5.88 -11.55
CA GLY A 64 8.96 5.69 -11.43
C GLY A 64 8.56 4.23 -11.35
N ARG A 65 9.51 3.33 -11.26
CA ARG A 65 9.23 1.90 -11.23
C ARG A 65 8.98 1.40 -9.82
N VAL A 66 8.07 0.45 -9.71
CA VAL A 66 7.81 -0.25 -8.46
C VAL A 66 8.52 -1.59 -8.52
N THR A 67 9.40 -1.82 -7.54
CA THR A 67 10.02 -3.12 -7.38
C THR A 67 9.46 -3.73 -6.11
N LEU A 68 8.60 -4.72 -6.27
CA LEU A 68 7.99 -5.37 -5.11
C LEU A 68 9.06 -6.18 -4.38
N PRO A 69 9.12 -6.08 -3.05
CA PRO A 69 10.07 -6.88 -2.30
C PRO A 69 9.71 -8.35 -2.36
N ARG A 70 10.71 -9.21 -2.29
CA ARG A 70 10.46 -10.64 -2.22
C ARG A 70 10.09 -11.02 -0.80
N VAL A 71 9.25 -12.02 -0.68
CA VAL A 71 8.96 -12.61 0.61
C VAL A 71 9.83 -13.84 0.75
N GLY A 72 10.84 -13.74 1.60
CA GLY A 72 11.77 -14.82 1.82
C GLY A 72 11.41 -15.62 3.05
N GLU A 73 12.30 -16.53 3.38
CA GLU A 73 12.12 -17.44 4.49
C GLU A 73 12.00 -16.71 5.82
N HIS A 74 12.70 -15.61 5.96
CA HIS A 74 12.74 -14.86 7.19
C HIS A 74 12.04 -13.51 7.07
N GLY A 75 11.12 -13.37 6.13
CA GLY A 75 10.37 -12.15 5.96
C GLY A 75 10.73 -11.44 4.67
N LEU A 76 10.54 -10.13 4.66
CA LEU A 76 10.76 -9.35 3.46
C LEU A 76 12.23 -9.21 3.12
N VAL A 77 12.54 -9.37 1.85
CA VAL A 77 13.87 -9.10 1.32
C VAL A 77 13.80 -7.74 0.65
N PRO A 78 14.49 -6.73 1.17
CA PRO A 78 14.38 -5.37 0.64
C PRO A 78 14.83 -5.30 -0.82
N GLY A 79 14.17 -4.42 -1.56
CA GLY A 79 14.55 -4.10 -2.92
C GLY A 79 14.81 -2.61 -3.03
N PRO A 80 14.95 -2.09 -4.26
CA PRO A 80 15.23 -0.66 -4.44
C PRO A 80 14.08 0.25 -4.10
N SER A 81 12.84 -0.25 -4.09
CA SER A 81 11.69 0.59 -3.74
C SER A 81 11.56 0.68 -2.23
N ALA A 82 11.35 1.89 -1.73
CA ALA A 82 11.15 2.09 -0.29
C ALA A 82 9.82 1.49 0.13
N VAL A 83 9.76 1.02 1.38
CA VAL A 83 8.54 0.43 1.93
C VAL A 83 8.19 1.17 3.21
N ARG A 84 6.94 1.61 3.32
CA ARG A 84 6.48 2.36 4.49
C ARG A 84 5.12 1.84 4.93
N THR A 85 4.88 1.85 6.23
CA THR A 85 3.64 1.32 6.82
C THR A 85 2.60 2.44 6.94
N TYR A 86 1.37 2.14 6.53
CA TYR A 86 0.27 3.07 6.62
C TYR A 86 -0.97 2.38 7.18
N THR A 87 -1.76 3.14 7.92
CA THR A 87 -3.05 2.66 8.43
C THR A 87 -4.08 2.75 7.32
N ILE A 88 -4.89 1.70 7.18
CA ILE A 88 -5.96 1.69 6.20
C ILE A 88 -7.05 2.66 6.65
N ARG A 89 -7.38 3.60 5.79
CA ARG A 89 -8.49 4.52 6.03
C ARG A 89 -9.81 3.84 5.74
N SER A 90 -9.89 3.13 4.62
CA SER A 90 -11.06 2.36 4.25
C SER A 90 -10.72 1.41 3.11
N PHE A 91 -11.53 0.39 2.96
CA PHE A 91 -11.39 -0.57 1.88
C PHE A 91 -12.77 -0.91 1.34
N SER A 92 -12.93 -0.81 0.04
CA SER A 92 -14.17 -1.13 -0.64
C SER A 92 -13.97 -2.39 -1.49
N PRO A 93 -14.52 -3.54 -1.07
CA PRO A 93 -14.40 -4.75 -1.89
C PRO A 93 -15.07 -4.60 -3.24
N GLU A 94 -16.20 -3.89 -3.29
CA GLU A 94 -16.95 -3.72 -4.53
C GLU A 94 -16.15 -2.97 -5.57
N ARG A 95 -15.41 -1.96 -5.14
CA ARG A 95 -14.59 -1.17 -6.05
C ARG A 95 -13.17 -1.67 -6.16
N ARG A 96 -12.79 -2.62 -5.30
CA ARG A 96 -11.42 -3.06 -5.19
C ARG A 96 -10.50 -1.87 -4.95
N GLU A 97 -10.89 -1.02 -3.98
CA GLU A 97 -10.15 0.20 -3.67
C GLU A 97 -9.74 0.24 -2.22
N LEU A 98 -8.49 0.56 -2.02
CA LEU A 98 -7.90 0.75 -0.71
C LEU A 98 -7.56 2.22 -0.58
N THR A 99 -8.01 2.86 0.50
CA THR A 99 -7.82 4.29 0.69
C THR A 99 -6.89 4.55 1.86
N LEU A 100 -5.91 5.40 1.64
CA LEU A 100 -4.89 5.75 2.62
C LEU A 100 -4.72 7.25 2.65
N ASP A 101 -4.37 7.80 3.82
CA ASP A 101 -4.08 9.22 3.97
C ASP A 101 -2.59 9.42 4.17
N PHE A 102 -2.03 10.37 3.44
CA PHE A 102 -0.61 10.66 3.45
C PHE A 102 -0.34 12.06 3.94
N VAL A 103 0.64 12.21 4.82
CA VAL A 103 1.16 13.52 5.20
C VAL A 103 2.17 13.94 4.15
N LEU A 104 1.97 15.14 3.62
CA LEU A 104 2.82 15.65 2.55
C LEU A 104 3.99 16.43 3.14
N HIS A 105 5.09 15.74 3.34
CA HIS A 105 6.32 16.40 3.79
C HIS A 105 7.46 15.92 2.89
N PRO A 106 8.49 16.76 2.71
CA PRO A 106 9.56 16.43 1.75
C PRO A 106 10.64 15.52 2.32
N HIS A 107 10.52 15.08 3.56
CA HIS A 107 11.63 14.43 4.25
C HIS A 107 11.72 12.93 4.00
N GLY A 108 10.74 12.32 3.40
CA GLY A 108 10.77 10.90 3.12
C GLY A 108 10.20 10.57 1.76
N PRO A 109 10.47 9.37 1.26
CA PRO A 109 10.01 9.00 -0.09
C PRO A 109 8.51 8.92 -0.20
N ALA A 110 7.81 8.50 0.84
CA ALA A 110 6.36 8.34 0.75
C ALA A 110 5.66 9.69 0.65
N GLY A 111 6.09 10.67 1.44
CA GLY A 111 5.49 12.01 1.37
C GLY A 111 5.76 12.66 0.03
N ARG A 112 6.98 12.51 -0.48
CA ARG A 112 7.32 13.08 -1.78
C ARG A 112 6.52 12.42 -2.90
N TRP A 113 6.38 11.10 -2.84
CA TRP A 113 5.57 10.39 -3.83
C TRP A 113 4.13 10.82 -3.78
N ALA A 114 3.55 10.87 -2.57
CA ALA A 114 2.14 11.22 -2.42
C ALA A 114 1.85 12.61 -2.98
N ALA A 115 2.80 13.53 -2.84
CA ALA A 115 2.61 14.89 -3.32
C ALA A 115 2.50 14.96 -4.84
N ARG A 116 3.11 14.01 -5.55
CA ARG A 116 3.09 14.04 -7.02
C ARG A 116 2.24 12.92 -7.64
N ALA A 117 1.65 12.06 -6.82
CA ALA A 117 0.89 10.92 -7.34
C ALA A 117 -0.32 11.37 -8.13
N ARG A 118 -0.61 10.67 -9.21
CA ARG A 118 -1.75 10.93 -10.08
C ARG A 118 -2.44 9.63 -10.42
N PRO A 119 -3.74 9.70 -10.78
CA PRO A 119 -4.42 8.50 -11.25
C PRO A 119 -3.64 7.84 -12.38
N GLY A 120 -3.51 6.53 -12.29
CA GLY A 120 -2.74 5.76 -13.26
C GLY A 120 -1.34 5.42 -12.82
N ASP A 121 -0.81 6.10 -11.80
CA ASP A 121 0.54 5.81 -11.33
C ASP A 121 0.58 4.46 -10.62
N PRO A 122 1.66 3.69 -10.80
CA PRO A 122 1.80 2.41 -10.11
C PRO A 122 2.24 2.59 -8.66
N VAL A 123 1.86 1.64 -7.85
CA VAL A 123 2.28 1.59 -6.44
C VAL A 123 2.11 0.16 -5.97
N GLY A 124 2.93 -0.25 -4.99
CA GLY A 124 2.80 -1.58 -4.44
C GLY A 124 2.20 -1.57 -3.06
N VAL A 125 1.53 -2.66 -2.69
CA VAL A 125 0.95 -2.82 -1.35
C VAL A 125 1.16 -4.26 -0.90
N LEU A 126 1.60 -4.40 0.35
CA LEU A 126 1.70 -5.71 1.01
C LEU A 126 0.76 -5.79 2.17
#